data_efb1cf41eee04b8d7ef8d742debdd1e8
#
_entry.id   efb1cf41eee04b8d7ef8d742debdd1e8
#
_cell.length_a   1.000
_cell.length_b   1.000
_cell.length_c   1.000
_cell.angle_alpha   90.00
_cell.angle_beta   90.00
_cell.angle_gamma   90.00
#
_symmetry.space_group_name_H-M   'P 1'
#
loop_
_entity.id
_entity.type
_entity.pdbx_description
1 polymer ?
#
loop_
_entity_poly.entity_id
_entity_poly.type
_entity_poly.pdbx_seq_one_letter_code
_entity_poly.pdbx_strand_id
1 'polypeptide(L)'
;MLDMEDAVAENQKDAARFSLYHALKTINYRVCERVVRINGLDSPYWKEDIRCSVAGGCDSIRIPKTESAQDVQLVEREIISAEKEFGLPEGSVLIMAAVESARGVMKALDICESSERLFGIALSGGDYTKDLQTHITGTGIELMGARQHG
;
A
#
# COMPACT_ATOMS: atom_id res chain seq x y z
N MET A 1 2.71 10.38 -3.12
CA MET A 1 1.74 9.32 -2.73
C MET A 1 0.35 9.90 -2.71
N LEU A 2 -0.62 9.19 -3.27
CA LEU A 2 -2.05 9.49 -3.26
C LEU A 2 -2.72 8.52 -2.29
N ASP A 3 -3.63 9.01 -1.44
CA ASP A 3 -4.15 8.23 -0.32
C ASP A 3 -5.64 7.95 -0.44
N MET A 4 -6.03 6.68 -0.34
CA MET A 4 -7.43 6.23 -0.34
C MET A 4 -7.89 5.71 1.02
N GLU A 5 -6.96 5.57 2.00
CA GLU A 5 -7.23 4.99 3.31
C GLU A 5 -7.67 6.03 4.34
N ASP A 6 -6.83 6.32 5.31
CA ASP A 6 -7.17 7.10 6.50
C ASP A 6 -7.51 8.58 6.23
N ALA A 7 -6.93 9.15 5.17
CA ALA A 7 -7.21 10.54 4.79
C ALA A 7 -8.59 10.74 4.14
N VAL A 8 -9.33 9.66 3.86
CA VAL A 8 -10.62 9.70 3.16
C VAL A 8 -11.73 9.14 4.06
N ALA A 9 -12.74 9.95 4.35
CA ALA A 9 -13.91 9.49 5.08
C ALA A 9 -14.65 8.39 4.31
N GLU A 10 -15.29 7.46 5.02
CA GLU A 10 -15.92 6.29 4.43
C GLU A 10 -16.99 6.63 3.39
N ASN A 11 -17.82 7.62 3.67
CA ASN A 11 -18.84 8.11 2.75
C ASN A 11 -18.30 8.92 1.55
N GLN A 12 -16.98 9.10 1.46
CA GLN A 12 -16.29 9.82 0.37
C GLN A 12 -15.41 8.90 -0.48
N LYS A 13 -15.37 7.59 -0.22
CA LYS A 13 -14.49 6.65 -0.93
C LYS A 13 -14.72 6.66 -2.44
N ASP A 14 -15.98 6.70 -2.90
CA ASP A 14 -16.29 6.75 -4.33
C ASP A 14 -15.87 8.06 -4.99
N ALA A 15 -16.12 9.20 -4.32
CA ALA A 15 -15.69 10.51 -4.80
C ALA A 15 -14.15 10.61 -4.84
N ALA A 16 -13.48 10.02 -3.87
CA ALA A 16 -12.02 9.96 -3.84
C ALA A 16 -11.45 9.12 -4.98
N ARG A 17 -12.04 7.96 -5.31
CA ARG A 17 -11.65 7.16 -6.48
C ARG A 17 -11.79 7.93 -7.77
N PHE A 18 -12.90 8.64 -7.95
CA PHE A 18 -13.10 9.50 -9.12
C PHE A 18 -12.00 10.56 -9.21
N SER A 19 -11.71 11.26 -8.11
CA SER A 19 -10.67 12.28 -8.04
C SER A 19 -9.27 11.70 -8.29
N LEU A 20 -8.97 10.53 -7.72
CA LEU A 20 -7.72 9.80 -7.92
C LEU A 20 -7.48 9.48 -9.40
N TYR A 21 -8.48 8.88 -10.07
CA TYR A 21 -8.38 8.54 -11.48
C TYR A 21 -8.07 9.77 -12.34
N HIS A 22 -8.81 10.86 -12.14
CA HIS A 22 -8.57 12.09 -12.88
C HIS A 22 -7.22 12.72 -12.55
N ALA A 23 -6.80 12.71 -11.30
CA ALA A 23 -5.48 13.21 -10.90
C ALA A 23 -4.36 12.42 -11.59
N LEU A 24 -4.43 11.08 -11.60
CA LEU A 24 -3.45 10.22 -12.27
C LEU A 24 -3.39 10.49 -13.79
N LYS A 25 -4.52 10.76 -14.43
CA LYS A 25 -4.62 11.00 -15.89
C LYS A 25 -4.21 12.40 -16.32
N THR A 26 -4.47 13.41 -15.49
CA THR A 26 -4.37 14.82 -15.94
C THR A 26 -3.18 15.57 -15.37
N ILE A 27 -2.72 15.20 -14.17
CA ILE A 27 -1.59 15.89 -13.54
C ILE A 27 -0.27 15.36 -14.08
N ASN A 28 0.59 16.28 -14.51
CA ASN A 28 1.95 15.92 -14.89
C ASN A 28 2.85 15.81 -13.65
N TYR A 29 3.07 14.59 -13.17
CA TYR A 29 3.92 14.29 -12.03
C TYR A 29 5.42 14.32 -12.37
N ARG A 30 5.77 14.60 -13.63
CA ARG A 30 7.18 14.63 -14.14
C ARG A 30 7.88 13.29 -13.88
N VAL A 31 8.98 13.33 -13.12
CA VAL A 31 9.81 12.16 -12.77
C VAL A 31 9.39 11.50 -11.45
N CYS A 32 8.33 11.99 -10.83
CA CYS A 32 7.86 11.44 -9.55
C CYS A 32 7.05 10.17 -9.77
N GLU A 33 7.34 9.15 -8.99
CA GLU A 33 6.56 7.92 -8.92
C GLU A 33 5.16 8.19 -8.35
N ARG A 34 4.15 7.61 -8.99
CA ARG A 34 2.74 7.74 -8.60
C ARG A 34 2.33 6.54 -7.75
N VAL A 35 2.58 6.66 -6.45
CA VAL A 35 2.23 5.64 -5.45
C VAL A 35 0.81 5.87 -4.96
N VAL A 36 -0.05 4.85 -4.98
CA VAL A 36 -1.40 4.91 -4.41
C VAL A 36 -1.49 4.00 -3.19
N ARG A 37 -1.85 4.57 -2.03
CA ARG A 37 -2.20 3.79 -0.84
C ARG A 37 -3.68 3.42 -0.93
N ILE A 38 -3.95 2.13 -1.03
CA ILE A 38 -5.31 1.57 -1.07
C ILE A 38 -5.90 1.45 0.34
N ASN A 39 -7.19 1.19 0.43
CA ASN A 39 -7.82 0.82 1.70
C ASN A 39 -7.33 -0.55 2.21
N GLY A 40 -7.45 -0.77 3.51
CA GLY A 40 -7.08 -2.04 4.15
C GLY A 40 -7.81 -3.24 3.53
N LEU A 41 -7.18 -4.40 3.56
CA LEU A 41 -7.71 -5.64 2.96
C LEU A 41 -8.93 -6.18 3.69
N ASP A 42 -9.18 -5.73 4.91
CA ASP A 42 -10.37 -5.98 5.72
C ASP A 42 -11.59 -5.14 5.31
N SER A 43 -11.39 -4.11 4.47
CA SER A 43 -12.44 -3.24 3.96
C SER A 43 -13.05 -3.80 2.66
N PRO A 44 -14.25 -3.37 2.25
CA PRO A 44 -14.80 -3.75 0.95
C PRO A 44 -14.22 -2.96 -0.23
N TYR A 45 -13.36 -1.96 -0.01
CA TYR A 45 -12.98 -0.95 -0.99
C TYR A 45 -11.70 -1.25 -1.78
N TRP A 46 -10.76 -2.00 -1.22
CA TRP A 46 -9.40 -2.16 -1.74
C TRP A 46 -9.31 -2.69 -3.18
N LYS A 47 -10.23 -3.56 -3.60
CA LYS A 47 -10.24 -4.09 -4.97
C LYS A 47 -10.55 -3.01 -6.00
N GLU A 48 -11.59 -2.23 -5.75
CA GLU A 48 -11.95 -1.11 -6.62
C GLU A 48 -10.90 0.01 -6.58
N ASP A 49 -10.20 0.18 -5.46
CA ASP A 49 -9.08 1.12 -5.37
C ASP A 49 -7.93 0.69 -6.29
N ILE A 50 -7.56 -0.61 -6.29
CA ILE A 50 -6.55 -1.16 -7.21
C ILE A 50 -6.99 -0.95 -8.66
N ARG A 51 -8.20 -1.35 -8.98
CA ARG A 51 -8.73 -1.27 -10.33
C ARG A 51 -8.73 0.16 -10.86
N CYS A 52 -9.18 1.11 -10.06
CA CYS A 52 -9.17 2.53 -10.38
C CYS A 52 -7.74 3.08 -10.54
N SER A 53 -6.82 2.69 -9.66
CA SER A 53 -5.43 3.13 -9.67
C SER A 53 -4.69 2.64 -10.91
N VAL A 54 -4.85 1.36 -11.26
CA VAL A 54 -4.27 0.74 -12.45
C VAL A 54 -4.82 1.40 -13.71
N ALA A 55 -6.15 1.57 -13.82
CA ALA A 55 -6.79 2.29 -14.92
C ALA A 55 -6.29 3.73 -15.04
N GLY A 56 -6.04 4.40 -13.92
CA GLY A 56 -5.49 5.76 -13.85
C GLY A 56 -4.03 5.83 -14.30
N GLY A 57 -3.29 4.73 -14.23
CA GLY A 57 -1.87 4.65 -14.60
C GLY A 57 -0.95 4.94 -13.43
N CYS A 58 -1.23 4.40 -12.23
CA CYS A 58 -0.28 4.44 -11.13
C CYS A 58 0.97 3.60 -11.44
N ASP A 59 2.08 3.92 -10.79
CA ASP A 59 3.33 3.16 -10.94
C ASP A 59 3.44 2.07 -9.86
N SER A 60 2.84 2.31 -8.68
CA SER A 60 2.85 1.33 -7.59
C SER A 60 1.63 1.44 -6.67
N ILE A 61 1.29 0.32 -6.06
CA ILE A 61 0.27 0.20 -5.01
C ILE A 61 0.96 0.03 -3.67
N ARG A 62 0.59 0.85 -2.69
CA ARG A 62 0.99 0.69 -1.29
C ARG A 62 -0.11 -0.03 -0.53
N ILE A 63 0.21 -1.19 0.02
CA ILE A 63 -0.69 -1.98 0.87
C ILE A 63 -0.54 -1.49 2.31
N PRO A 64 -1.59 -0.97 2.96
CA PRO A 64 -1.53 -0.64 4.38
C PRO A 64 -1.63 -1.90 5.24
N LYS A 65 -1.15 -1.83 6.47
CA LYS A 65 -1.33 -2.88 7.50
C LYS A 65 -0.99 -4.29 7.03
N THR A 66 0.08 -4.42 6.24
CA THR A 66 0.52 -5.73 5.72
C THR A 66 1.08 -6.58 6.87
N GLU A 67 0.55 -7.79 7.03
CA GLU A 67 0.93 -8.71 8.11
C GLU A 67 1.38 -10.10 7.62
N SER A 68 1.28 -10.37 6.33
CA SER A 68 1.62 -11.68 5.77
C SER A 68 1.99 -11.64 4.29
N ALA A 69 2.71 -12.67 3.83
CA ALA A 69 2.95 -12.94 2.42
C ALA A 69 1.66 -13.06 1.62
N GLN A 70 0.61 -13.63 2.23
CA GLN A 70 -0.70 -13.80 1.61
C GLN A 70 -1.36 -12.47 1.27
N ASP A 71 -1.16 -11.44 2.08
CA ASP A 71 -1.71 -10.11 1.81
C ASP A 71 -1.13 -9.54 0.50
N VAL A 72 0.18 -9.67 0.33
CA VAL A 72 0.86 -9.23 -0.90
C VAL A 72 0.38 -10.02 -2.11
N GLN A 73 0.32 -11.36 -2.00
CA GLN A 73 -0.13 -12.23 -3.08
C GLN A 73 -1.59 -11.99 -3.47
N LEU A 74 -2.44 -11.62 -2.49
CA LEU A 74 -3.84 -11.28 -2.75
C LEU A 74 -3.94 -10.00 -3.59
N VAL A 75 -3.18 -8.97 -3.23
CA VAL A 75 -3.12 -7.70 -3.97
C VAL A 75 -2.50 -7.91 -5.36
N GLU A 76 -1.43 -8.70 -5.47
CA GLU A 76 -0.80 -9.02 -6.75
C GLU A 76 -1.78 -9.65 -7.74
N ARG A 77 -2.59 -10.61 -7.31
CA ARG A 77 -3.62 -11.22 -8.16
C ARG A 77 -4.63 -10.20 -8.68
N GLU A 78 -5.03 -9.26 -7.85
CA GLU A 78 -5.96 -8.20 -8.27
C GLU A 78 -5.30 -7.21 -9.23
N ILE A 79 -4.02 -6.87 -9.02
CA ILE A 79 -3.24 -6.04 -9.97
C ILE A 79 -3.14 -6.73 -11.32
N ILE A 80 -2.79 -8.02 -11.38
CA ILE A 80 -2.72 -8.80 -12.63
C ILE A 80 -4.07 -8.79 -13.36
N SER A 81 -5.16 -8.96 -12.61
CA SER A 81 -6.52 -8.89 -13.18
C SER A 81 -6.81 -7.52 -13.80
N ALA A 82 -6.45 -6.45 -13.10
CA ALA A 82 -6.65 -5.08 -13.58
C ALA A 82 -5.74 -4.74 -14.78
N GLU A 83 -4.47 -5.15 -14.76
CA GLU A 83 -3.56 -4.97 -15.91
C GLU A 83 -4.12 -5.63 -17.16
N LYS A 84 -4.63 -6.86 -17.06
CA LYS A 84 -5.30 -7.57 -18.15
C LYS A 84 -6.54 -6.83 -18.64
N GLU A 85 -7.39 -6.38 -17.73
CA GLU A 85 -8.62 -5.67 -18.05
C GLU A 85 -8.36 -4.39 -18.85
N PHE A 86 -7.32 -3.64 -18.46
CA PHE A 86 -6.99 -2.35 -19.08
C PHE A 86 -5.94 -2.45 -20.19
N GLY A 87 -5.52 -3.65 -20.56
CA GLY A 87 -4.56 -3.89 -21.65
C GLY A 87 -3.15 -3.39 -21.35
N LEU A 88 -2.76 -3.39 -20.08
CA LEU A 88 -1.41 -3.00 -19.64
C LEU A 88 -0.49 -4.24 -19.66
N PRO A 89 0.83 -4.04 -19.85
CA PRO A 89 1.80 -5.12 -19.70
C PRO A 89 1.75 -5.70 -18.31
N GLU A 90 1.82 -7.02 -18.19
CA GLU A 90 1.97 -7.68 -16.89
C GLU A 90 3.28 -7.25 -16.22
N GLY A 91 3.22 -6.90 -14.93
CA GLY A 91 4.37 -6.40 -14.19
C GLY A 91 4.56 -4.89 -14.25
N SER A 92 3.66 -4.15 -14.90
CA SER A 92 3.77 -2.69 -15.03
C SER A 92 3.51 -1.95 -13.71
N VAL A 93 2.76 -2.54 -12.79
CA VAL A 93 2.47 -1.95 -11.48
C VAL A 93 3.19 -2.71 -10.38
N LEU A 94 4.00 -1.99 -9.60
CA LEU A 94 4.77 -2.53 -8.48
C LEU A 94 3.99 -2.49 -7.17
N ILE A 95 4.53 -3.13 -6.14
CA ILE A 95 3.93 -3.20 -4.81
C ILE A 95 4.91 -2.66 -3.76
N MET A 96 4.39 -1.87 -2.82
CA MET A 96 5.06 -1.50 -1.57
C MET A 96 4.20 -1.99 -0.40
N ALA A 97 4.77 -2.72 0.56
CA ALA A 97 4.06 -3.14 1.75
C ALA A 97 4.33 -2.19 2.92
N ALA A 98 3.28 -1.69 3.58
CA ALA A 98 3.42 -0.95 4.82
C ALA A 98 3.23 -1.89 6.01
N VAL A 99 4.30 -2.07 6.77
CA VAL A 99 4.32 -2.85 8.01
C VAL A 99 4.02 -1.90 9.17
N GLU A 100 2.95 -2.18 9.90
CA GLU A 100 2.35 -1.25 10.88
C GLU A 100 2.05 -1.93 12.21
N SER A 101 2.33 -3.24 12.34
CA SER A 101 2.10 -4.04 13.54
C SER A 101 3.30 -4.89 13.92
N ALA A 102 3.34 -5.34 15.17
CA ALA A 102 4.36 -6.29 15.64
C ALA A 102 4.34 -7.60 14.84
N ARG A 103 3.15 -8.07 14.44
CA ARG A 103 3.00 -9.25 13.59
C ARG A 103 3.66 -9.04 12.23
N GLY A 104 3.39 -7.91 11.58
CA GLY A 104 3.99 -7.58 10.30
C GLY A 104 5.52 -7.50 10.38
N VAL A 105 6.07 -6.91 11.44
CA VAL A 105 7.54 -6.87 11.67
C VAL A 105 8.10 -8.29 11.78
N MET A 106 7.48 -9.16 12.58
CA MET A 106 7.93 -10.55 12.74
C MET A 106 7.82 -11.39 11.46
N LYS A 107 7.04 -10.93 10.48
CA LYS A 107 6.83 -11.57 9.18
C LYS A 107 7.50 -10.83 8.02
N ALA A 108 8.35 -9.86 8.32
CA ALA A 108 8.96 -8.99 7.30
C ALA A 108 9.68 -9.77 6.20
N LEU A 109 10.44 -10.81 6.55
CA LEU A 109 11.14 -11.64 5.57
C LEU A 109 10.16 -12.40 4.66
N ASP A 110 9.14 -13.07 5.23
CA ASP A 110 8.12 -13.78 4.46
C ASP A 110 7.39 -12.82 3.51
N ILE A 111 7.15 -11.58 3.96
CA ILE A 111 6.53 -10.51 3.16
C ILE A 111 7.47 -10.12 2.02
N CYS A 112 8.75 -9.88 2.30
CA CYS A 112 9.72 -9.48 1.27
C CYS A 112 9.90 -10.51 0.17
N GLU A 113 9.83 -11.80 0.50
CA GLU A 113 10.01 -12.90 -0.45
C GLU A 113 8.73 -13.30 -1.19
N SER A 114 7.60 -12.63 -0.91
CA SER A 114 6.27 -13.05 -1.37
C SER A 114 5.95 -12.77 -2.84
N SER A 115 6.61 -11.79 -3.45
CA SER A 115 6.36 -11.37 -4.83
C SER A 115 7.56 -10.62 -5.43
N GLU A 116 7.86 -10.88 -6.70
CA GLU A 116 8.88 -10.13 -7.47
C GLU A 116 8.44 -8.68 -7.76
N ARG A 117 7.15 -8.37 -7.61
CA ARG A 117 6.62 -7.00 -7.75
C ARG A 117 6.84 -6.15 -6.51
N LEU A 118 7.15 -6.78 -5.37
CA LEU A 118 7.39 -6.07 -4.12
C LEU A 118 8.79 -5.44 -4.15
N PHE A 119 8.85 -4.12 -4.35
CA PHE A 119 10.13 -3.40 -4.42
C PHE A 119 10.61 -2.89 -3.04
N GLY A 120 9.78 -2.98 -2.01
CA GLY A 120 10.17 -2.58 -0.66
C GLY A 120 9.06 -2.68 0.37
N ILE A 121 9.49 -2.67 1.63
CA ILE A 121 8.61 -2.54 2.79
C ILE A 121 8.87 -1.21 3.49
N ALA A 122 7.84 -0.65 4.11
CA ALA A 122 7.94 0.59 4.85
C ALA A 122 7.35 0.41 6.25
N LEU A 123 8.14 0.68 7.29
CA LEU A 123 7.65 0.71 8.66
C LEU A 123 6.85 2.00 8.92
N SER A 124 5.55 1.87 9.23
CA SER A 124 4.71 2.98 9.73
C SER A 124 4.86 3.10 11.24
N GLY A 125 5.80 3.93 11.68
CA GLY A 125 6.15 4.05 13.09
C GLY A 125 4.99 4.48 14.00
N GLY A 126 4.09 5.34 13.49
CA GLY A 126 2.93 5.81 14.26
C GLY A 126 1.93 4.70 14.57
N ASP A 127 1.57 3.92 13.57
CA ASP A 127 0.61 2.82 13.74
C ASP A 127 1.24 1.63 14.45
N TYR A 128 2.52 1.37 14.19
CA TYR A 128 3.28 0.37 14.93
C TYR A 128 3.34 0.65 16.42
N THR A 129 3.57 1.91 16.85
CA THR A 129 3.57 2.26 18.28
C THR A 129 2.18 2.16 18.90
N LYS A 130 1.12 2.44 18.15
CA LYS A 130 -0.26 2.19 18.60
C LYS A 130 -0.53 0.70 18.82
N ASP A 131 -0.09 -0.15 17.88
CA ASP A 131 -0.21 -1.61 17.99
C ASP A 131 0.51 -2.13 19.25
N LEU A 132 1.71 -1.64 19.52
CA LEU A 132 2.47 -1.95 20.73
C LEU A 132 1.92 -1.31 22.02
N GLN A 133 0.87 -0.48 21.92
CA GLN A 133 0.33 0.29 23.06
C GLN A 133 1.38 1.14 23.78
N THR A 134 2.30 1.73 23.02
CA THR A 134 3.38 2.57 23.54
C THR A 134 3.35 3.97 22.93
N HIS A 135 4.28 4.83 23.32
CA HIS A 135 4.37 6.20 22.83
C HIS A 135 5.67 6.41 22.05
N ILE A 136 5.61 7.28 21.05
CA ILE A 136 6.81 7.73 20.34
C ILE A 136 7.62 8.62 21.30
N THR A 137 8.86 8.24 21.53
CA THR A 137 9.81 9.02 22.36
C THR A 137 10.74 9.85 21.49
N GLY A 138 11.36 10.87 22.07
CA GLY A 138 12.35 11.69 21.36
C GLY A 138 13.60 10.90 20.89
N THR A 139 13.87 9.75 21.49
CA THR A 139 14.96 8.84 21.10
C THR A 139 14.58 7.82 20.05
N GLY A 140 13.28 7.53 19.90
CA GLY A 140 12.76 6.54 18.97
C GLY A 140 13.17 5.08 19.29
N ILE A 141 13.56 4.82 20.56
CA ILE A 141 14.04 3.50 20.97
C ILE A 141 12.99 2.41 20.80
N GLU A 142 11.73 2.74 20.91
CA GLU A 142 10.57 1.85 20.68
C GLU A 142 10.47 1.33 19.25
N LEU A 143 11.11 2.02 18.30
CA LEU A 143 11.14 1.64 16.88
C LEU A 143 12.43 0.89 16.51
N MET A 144 13.45 0.89 17.35
CA MET A 144 14.77 0.35 16.99
C MET A 144 14.72 -1.13 16.66
N GLY A 145 14.03 -1.94 17.47
CA GLY A 145 13.88 -3.37 17.23
C GLY A 145 13.24 -3.67 15.85
N ALA A 146 12.16 -2.96 15.54
CA ALA A 146 11.49 -3.11 14.24
C ALA A 146 12.38 -2.67 13.07
N ARG A 147 13.10 -1.55 13.20
CA ARG A 147 14.02 -1.05 12.15
C ARG A 147 15.24 -1.93 11.91
N GLN A 148 15.66 -2.69 12.92
CA GLN A 148 16.81 -3.60 12.79
C GLN A 148 16.40 -4.98 12.27
N HIS A 149 15.13 -5.34 12.40
CA HIS A 149 14.60 -6.62 11.97
C HIS A 149 14.13 -6.62 10.50
N GLY A 150 13.61 -5.52 10.03
CA GLY A 150 13.16 -5.32 8.62
C GLY A 150 14.23 -4.66 7.80
#